data_5da6a0e441d9be5ce108166c5f0b5a71
#
_entry.id   5da6a0e441d9be5ce108166c5f0b5a71
#
_cell.length_a   1.000
_cell.length_b   1.000
_cell.length_c   1.000
_cell.angle_alpha   90.00
_cell.angle_beta   90.00
_cell.angle_gamma   90.00
#
_symmetry.space_group_name_H-M   'P 1'
#
loop_
_entity.id
_entity.type
_entity.pdbx_description
1 polymer ?
#
loop_
_entity_poly.entity_id
_entity_poly.type
_entity_poly.pdbx_seq_one_letter_code
_entity_poly.pdbx_strand_id
1 'polypeptide(L)'
;MKQIPVVDLSAARTGGLHGRQSLAREIDKVCREIGFFTIAGHGVPAAVMDTLREKAHAFFALPLHEKCKAAHPVPGTPRGYRAMGGEALAYANDGITPPDLKEFYHIGRAGWPDEPYYMSGQGPRYFIPNLWPREPVGLAEAAAAYYAEMEKVIGLLMRLAALALNRDEHFFDDKIDRHVSAVRLNFYPAQTAHPEPGQLRAGAHTDYGTFTILNGENVPGGLQVRSKSGDKSGDQSGEWIDVETDPGSFVVNIGDLLMRWTNDRWISNTHRVVNPPATVAARAKRLSIAFFHQPNYDALIECIAPPGQAKYPPVVSGEYRDHKYRQTAVA
;
A
#
# COMPACT_ATOMS: atom_id res chain seq x y z
N MET A 1 -12.92 -8.13 17.52
CA MET A 1 -12.89 -8.85 16.21
C MET A 1 -11.61 -9.68 16.21
N LYS A 2 -11.67 -10.97 15.87
CA LYS A 2 -10.46 -11.84 15.90
C LYS A 2 -9.75 -11.97 14.54
N GLN A 3 -10.43 -11.60 13.44
CA GLN A 3 -9.92 -11.65 12.07
C GLN A 3 -10.51 -10.48 11.28
N ILE A 4 -9.79 -10.04 10.22
CA ILE A 4 -10.31 -9.04 9.29
C ILE A 4 -11.38 -9.67 8.37
N PRO A 5 -12.39 -8.89 7.92
CA PRO A 5 -13.44 -9.40 7.03
C PRO A 5 -12.88 -9.78 5.64
N VAL A 6 -13.59 -10.71 4.97
CA VAL A 6 -13.34 -11.05 3.56
C VAL A 6 -14.48 -10.50 2.71
N VAL A 7 -14.15 -9.77 1.64
CA VAL A 7 -15.09 -9.22 0.65
C VAL A 7 -14.85 -9.92 -0.70
N ASP A 8 -15.86 -10.61 -1.23
CA ASP A 8 -15.76 -11.28 -2.53
C ASP A 8 -16.20 -10.35 -3.67
N LEU A 9 -15.23 -9.94 -4.49
CA LEU A 9 -15.47 -9.04 -5.63
C LEU A 9 -16.15 -9.71 -6.83
N SER A 10 -16.40 -11.01 -6.82
CA SER A 10 -17.06 -11.73 -7.93
C SER A 10 -18.39 -11.10 -8.30
N ALA A 11 -19.19 -10.68 -7.31
CA ALA A 11 -20.48 -10.05 -7.54
C ALA A 11 -20.40 -8.68 -8.25
N ALA A 12 -19.29 -7.95 -8.13
CA ALA A 12 -19.08 -6.70 -8.88
C ALA A 12 -18.88 -6.95 -10.38
N ARG A 13 -18.35 -8.11 -10.73
CA ARG A 13 -18.04 -8.51 -12.11
C ARG A 13 -19.22 -9.13 -12.82
N THR A 14 -20.08 -9.86 -12.11
CA THR A 14 -21.18 -10.65 -12.68
C THR A 14 -22.57 -10.12 -12.36
N GLY A 15 -22.73 -9.41 -11.24
CA GLY A 15 -24.02 -9.00 -10.68
C GLY A 15 -24.57 -7.65 -11.16
N GLY A 16 -23.97 -7.03 -12.16
CA GLY A 16 -24.40 -5.71 -12.67
C GLY A 16 -24.39 -4.63 -11.58
N LEU A 17 -25.22 -3.60 -11.74
CA LEU A 17 -25.29 -2.46 -10.80
C LEU A 17 -25.74 -2.92 -9.40
N HIS A 18 -26.71 -3.84 -9.30
CA HIS A 18 -27.21 -4.32 -8.01
C HIS A 18 -26.11 -5.04 -7.21
N GLY A 19 -25.33 -5.90 -7.87
CA GLY A 19 -24.19 -6.57 -7.24
C GLY A 19 -23.14 -5.57 -6.73
N ARG A 20 -22.81 -4.56 -7.54
CA ARG A 20 -21.89 -3.50 -7.12
C ARG A 20 -22.40 -2.68 -5.95
N GLN A 21 -23.69 -2.32 -5.93
CA GLN A 21 -24.29 -1.60 -4.79
C GLN A 21 -24.30 -2.44 -3.49
N SER A 22 -24.51 -3.75 -3.59
CA SER A 22 -24.43 -4.64 -2.43
C SER A 22 -23.01 -4.67 -1.85
N LEU A 23 -22.00 -4.86 -2.69
CA LEU A 23 -20.60 -4.84 -2.29
C LEU A 23 -20.17 -3.45 -1.75
N ALA A 24 -20.67 -2.36 -2.35
CA ALA A 24 -20.40 -1.02 -1.85
C ALA A 24 -20.87 -0.83 -0.40
N ARG A 25 -22.05 -1.38 -0.03
CA ARG A 25 -22.53 -1.35 1.37
C ARG A 25 -21.62 -2.16 2.31
N GLU A 26 -21.15 -3.32 1.86
CA GLU A 26 -20.23 -4.16 2.62
C GLU A 26 -18.88 -3.45 2.83
N ILE A 27 -18.32 -2.87 1.76
CA ILE A 27 -17.08 -2.08 1.82
C ILE A 27 -17.25 -0.87 2.76
N ASP A 28 -18.37 -0.13 2.67
CA ASP A 28 -18.62 0.99 3.59
C ASP A 28 -18.59 0.54 5.05
N LYS A 29 -19.21 -0.59 5.35
CA LYS A 29 -19.24 -1.15 6.70
C LYS A 29 -17.84 -1.46 7.21
N VAL A 30 -17.05 -2.24 6.46
CA VAL A 30 -15.71 -2.65 6.91
C VAL A 30 -14.74 -1.47 6.98
N CYS A 31 -14.85 -0.49 6.07
CA CYS A 31 -14.03 0.72 6.10
C CYS A 31 -14.33 1.63 7.29
N ARG A 32 -15.58 1.65 7.78
CA ARG A 32 -15.96 2.37 9.02
C ARG A 32 -15.56 1.63 10.29
N GLU A 33 -15.57 0.30 10.27
CA GLU A 33 -15.31 -0.52 11.47
C GLU A 33 -13.82 -0.71 11.75
N ILE A 34 -13.03 -1.04 10.74
CA ILE A 34 -11.61 -1.37 10.90
C ILE A 34 -10.70 -0.77 9.81
N GLY A 35 -11.21 -0.49 8.61
CA GLY A 35 -10.40 0.02 7.50
C GLY A 35 -9.44 -1.01 6.90
N PHE A 36 -9.60 -2.29 7.21
CA PHE A 36 -8.83 -3.42 6.70
C PHE A 36 -9.77 -4.58 6.30
N PHE A 37 -9.52 -5.19 5.16
CA PHE A 37 -10.27 -6.37 4.69
C PHE A 37 -9.46 -7.16 3.67
N THR A 38 -9.77 -8.44 3.52
CA THR A 38 -9.24 -9.27 2.44
C THR A 38 -10.20 -9.23 1.26
N ILE A 39 -9.69 -9.17 0.03
CA ILE A 39 -10.49 -9.33 -1.18
C ILE A 39 -10.20 -10.68 -1.84
N ALA A 40 -11.29 -11.41 -2.14
CA ALA A 40 -11.31 -12.59 -2.97
C ALA A 40 -12.01 -12.29 -4.30
N GLY A 41 -11.97 -13.22 -5.27
CA GLY A 41 -12.67 -13.05 -6.55
C GLY A 41 -12.23 -11.84 -7.37
N HIS A 42 -11.02 -11.33 -7.12
CA HIS A 42 -10.47 -10.09 -7.71
C HIS A 42 -10.13 -10.22 -9.21
N GLY A 43 -10.00 -11.44 -9.74
CA GLY A 43 -9.80 -11.71 -11.16
C GLY A 43 -8.38 -11.51 -11.68
N VAL A 44 -7.40 -11.22 -10.84
CA VAL A 44 -5.99 -11.17 -11.22
C VAL A 44 -5.51 -12.60 -11.49
N PRO A 45 -4.89 -12.89 -12.63
CA PRO A 45 -4.38 -14.23 -12.92
C PRO A 45 -3.28 -14.64 -11.93
N ALA A 46 -3.37 -15.85 -11.38
CA ALA A 46 -2.36 -16.38 -10.44
C ALA A 46 -0.94 -16.33 -11.05
N ALA A 47 -0.80 -16.64 -12.33
CA ALA A 47 0.48 -16.60 -13.02
C ALA A 47 1.16 -15.23 -12.98
N VAL A 48 0.40 -14.12 -12.99
CA VAL A 48 0.95 -12.76 -12.89
C VAL A 48 1.52 -12.52 -11.50
N MET A 49 0.80 -12.94 -10.46
CA MET A 49 1.24 -12.81 -9.07
C MET A 49 2.46 -13.68 -8.79
N ASP A 50 2.44 -14.94 -9.25
CA ASP A 50 3.51 -15.92 -9.01
C ASP A 50 4.79 -15.53 -9.75
N THR A 51 4.68 -15.05 -11.01
CA THR A 51 5.84 -14.60 -11.78
C THR A 51 6.53 -13.44 -11.09
N LEU A 52 5.80 -12.42 -10.65
CA LEU A 52 6.42 -11.30 -9.95
C LEU A 52 7.05 -11.74 -8.61
N ARG A 53 6.39 -12.63 -7.88
CA ARG A 53 6.91 -13.18 -6.61
C ARG A 53 8.23 -13.94 -6.83
N GLU A 54 8.28 -14.80 -7.86
CA GLU A 54 9.50 -15.53 -8.24
C GLU A 54 10.65 -14.56 -8.57
N LYS A 55 10.39 -13.56 -9.44
CA LYS A 55 11.41 -12.57 -9.83
C LYS A 55 11.86 -11.72 -8.65
N ALA A 56 10.95 -11.35 -7.75
CA ALA A 56 11.28 -10.61 -6.54
C ALA A 56 12.19 -11.43 -5.61
N HIS A 57 11.88 -12.70 -5.36
CA HIS A 57 12.76 -13.58 -4.57
C HIS A 57 14.13 -13.73 -5.23
N ALA A 58 14.20 -13.91 -6.54
CA ALA A 58 15.47 -14.00 -7.26
C ALA A 58 16.29 -12.69 -7.13
N PHE A 59 15.64 -11.53 -7.23
CA PHE A 59 16.31 -10.23 -7.02
C PHE A 59 16.87 -10.10 -5.59
N PHE A 60 16.06 -10.37 -4.57
CA PHE A 60 16.53 -10.23 -3.18
C PHE A 60 17.56 -11.27 -2.75
N ALA A 61 17.69 -12.38 -3.49
CA ALA A 61 18.75 -13.37 -3.31
C ALA A 61 20.11 -12.92 -3.88
N LEU A 62 20.16 -11.86 -4.70
CA LEU A 62 21.41 -11.32 -5.24
C LEU A 62 22.31 -10.76 -4.12
N PRO A 63 23.63 -10.79 -4.33
CA PRO A 63 24.57 -10.10 -3.45
C PRO A 63 24.23 -8.62 -3.32
N LEU A 64 24.50 -8.03 -2.15
CA LEU A 64 24.13 -6.63 -1.85
C LEU A 64 24.68 -5.64 -2.92
N HIS A 65 25.93 -5.83 -3.36
CA HIS A 65 26.51 -4.96 -4.37
C HIS A 65 25.80 -4.99 -5.73
N GLU A 66 25.18 -6.13 -6.10
CA GLU A 66 24.37 -6.23 -7.31
C GLU A 66 23.01 -5.53 -7.11
N LYS A 67 22.34 -5.73 -5.97
CA LYS A 67 21.11 -5.02 -5.64
C LYS A 67 21.30 -3.49 -5.62
N CYS A 68 22.40 -3.02 -5.06
CA CYS A 68 22.72 -1.59 -4.98
C CYS A 68 22.90 -0.92 -6.36
N LYS A 69 23.20 -1.65 -7.42
CA LYS A 69 23.24 -1.09 -8.80
C LYS A 69 21.87 -0.60 -9.28
N ALA A 70 20.80 -1.10 -8.69
CA ALA A 70 19.43 -0.64 -8.95
C ALA A 70 18.91 0.38 -7.91
N ALA A 71 19.79 0.91 -7.04
CA ALA A 71 19.45 1.99 -6.13
C ALA A 71 19.42 3.34 -6.87
N HIS A 72 18.49 4.23 -6.49
CA HIS A 72 18.44 5.55 -7.10
C HIS A 72 19.61 6.42 -6.60
N PRO A 73 20.32 7.12 -7.51
CA PRO A 73 21.49 7.92 -7.13
C PRO A 73 21.18 9.09 -6.20
N VAL A 74 19.95 9.61 -6.26
CA VAL A 74 19.47 10.66 -5.35
C VAL A 74 18.78 10.01 -4.15
N PRO A 75 19.30 10.17 -2.93
CA PRO A 75 18.70 9.65 -1.72
C PRO A 75 17.25 10.15 -1.54
N GLY A 76 16.39 9.32 -0.95
CA GLY A 76 14.99 9.68 -0.72
C GLY A 76 14.07 9.57 -1.93
N THR A 77 14.60 9.42 -3.15
CA THR A 77 13.75 9.21 -4.34
C THR A 77 12.98 7.89 -4.23
N PRO A 78 11.66 7.90 -4.43
CA PRO A 78 10.83 6.69 -4.30
C PRO A 78 10.91 5.82 -5.57
N ARG A 79 12.10 5.36 -5.91
CA ARG A 79 12.38 4.44 -7.04
C ARG A 79 13.60 3.59 -6.72
N GLY A 80 13.59 2.35 -7.25
CA GLY A 80 14.69 1.42 -7.17
C GLY A 80 14.85 0.77 -5.80
N TYR A 81 16.00 0.15 -5.61
CA TYR A 81 16.35 -0.62 -4.42
C TYR A 81 16.71 0.26 -3.23
N ARG A 82 16.27 -0.15 -2.06
CA ARG A 82 16.67 0.41 -0.77
C ARG A 82 17.12 -0.73 0.15
N ALA A 83 18.34 -0.61 0.65
CA ALA A 83 18.92 -1.59 1.57
C ALA A 83 18.26 -1.51 2.96
N MET A 84 18.49 -2.56 3.76
CA MET A 84 18.05 -2.63 5.15
C MET A 84 18.55 -1.41 5.95
N GLY A 85 17.70 -0.92 6.86
CA GLY A 85 18.00 0.26 7.66
C GLY A 85 17.72 1.61 6.96
N GLY A 86 17.25 1.59 5.71
CA GLY A 86 16.94 2.81 4.95
C GLY A 86 15.58 3.44 5.24
N GLU A 87 14.79 2.88 6.15
CA GLU A 87 13.46 3.38 6.53
C GLU A 87 13.13 3.05 7.99
N ALA A 88 12.44 3.96 8.68
CA ALA A 88 11.89 3.77 10.02
C ALA A 88 10.45 4.29 10.04
N LEU A 89 9.49 3.42 9.74
CA LEU A 89 8.07 3.82 9.58
C LEU A 89 7.45 4.36 10.86
N ALA A 90 7.89 3.90 12.03
CA ALA A 90 7.38 4.38 13.32
C ALA A 90 7.62 5.88 13.56
N TYR A 91 8.54 6.52 12.85
CA TYR A 91 8.79 7.97 12.95
C TYR A 91 7.58 8.81 12.54
N ALA A 92 6.70 8.29 11.68
CA ALA A 92 5.46 8.98 11.31
C ALA A 92 4.51 9.17 12.50
N ASN A 93 4.69 8.42 13.60
CA ASN A 93 3.85 8.45 14.79
C ASN A 93 4.65 8.91 16.04
N ASP A 94 5.65 9.77 15.87
CA ASP A 94 6.53 10.28 16.94
C ASP A 94 7.28 9.19 17.73
N GLY A 95 7.36 7.97 17.17
CA GLY A 95 8.07 6.84 17.77
C GLY A 95 9.55 6.83 17.35
N ILE A 96 10.48 7.08 18.27
CA ILE A 96 11.90 6.83 18.01
C ILE A 96 12.15 5.34 18.17
N THR A 97 12.27 4.61 17.06
CA THR A 97 12.59 3.18 17.03
C THR A 97 13.82 2.94 16.16
N PRO A 98 14.54 1.82 16.38
CA PRO A 98 15.57 1.40 15.42
C PRO A 98 14.95 1.23 14.02
N PRO A 99 15.76 1.35 12.95
CA PRO A 99 15.29 1.16 11.57
C PRO A 99 14.62 -0.19 11.36
N ASP A 100 13.67 -0.23 10.43
CA ASP A 100 12.92 -1.43 10.08
C ASP A 100 13.82 -2.56 9.53
N LEU A 101 13.51 -3.80 9.91
CA LEU A 101 14.26 -4.99 9.47
C LEU A 101 13.75 -5.47 8.10
N LYS A 102 13.83 -4.59 7.11
CA LYS A 102 13.43 -4.88 5.73
C LYS A 102 14.35 -4.19 4.73
N GLU A 103 14.44 -4.78 3.57
CA GLU A 103 14.88 -4.14 2.34
C GLU A 103 13.72 -4.09 1.35
N PHE A 104 13.72 -3.16 0.40
CA PHE A 104 12.63 -3.06 -0.55
C PHE A 104 13.05 -2.56 -1.93
N TYR A 105 12.19 -2.81 -2.91
CA TYR A 105 12.34 -2.29 -4.26
C TYR A 105 11.07 -1.55 -4.67
N HIS A 106 11.22 -0.27 -5.03
CA HIS A 106 10.11 0.63 -5.34
C HIS A 106 9.99 0.84 -6.84
N ILE A 107 8.80 0.58 -7.39
CA ILE A 107 8.48 0.55 -8.81
C ILE A 107 7.30 1.49 -9.06
N GLY A 108 7.45 2.43 -9.97
CA GLY A 108 6.36 3.25 -10.48
C GLY A 108 5.78 2.68 -11.77
N ARG A 109 4.86 3.43 -12.39
CA ARG A 109 4.32 3.12 -13.71
C ARG A 109 5.46 2.92 -14.73
N ALA A 110 5.31 1.95 -15.62
CA ALA A 110 6.36 1.58 -16.58
C ALA A 110 6.60 2.64 -17.66
N GLY A 111 5.59 3.45 -17.98
CA GLY A 111 5.66 4.51 -18.97
C GLY A 111 4.46 5.44 -18.92
N TRP A 112 4.55 6.56 -19.61
CA TRP A 112 3.50 7.58 -19.72
C TRP A 112 3.59 8.27 -21.08
N PRO A 113 2.50 8.94 -21.55
CA PRO A 113 2.51 9.72 -22.78
C PRO A 113 3.53 10.87 -22.77
N ASP A 114 4.03 11.25 -23.95
CA ASP A 114 4.84 12.46 -24.14
C ASP A 114 3.93 13.71 -24.18
N GLU A 115 3.41 14.06 -23.01
CA GLU A 115 2.51 15.19 -22.81
C GLU A 115 3.04 16.12 -21.72
N PRO A 116 2.71 17.43 -21.77
CA PRO A 116 3.18 18.41 -20.77
C PRO A 116 2.87 18.02 -19.33
N TYR A 117 1.77 17.33 -19.08
CA TYR A 117 1.39 16.85 -17.74
C TYR A 117 2.47 15.98 -17.11
N TYR A 118 3.10 15.11 -17.89
CA TYR A 118 4.11 14.15 -17.41
C TYR A 118 5.54 14.72 -17.52
N MET A 119 5.80 15.52 -18.55
CA MET A 119 7.15 15.87 -18.99
C MET A 119 7.61 17.25 -18.52
N SER A 120 6.70 18.10 -18.02
CA SER A 120 7.04 19.47 -17.60
C SER A 120 6.41 19.85 -16.26
N GLY A 121 6.76 21.02 -15.73
CA GLY A 121 6.25 21.52 -14.46
C GLY A 121 6.52 20.57 -13.29
N GLN A 122 5.49 20.11 -12.62
CA GLN A 122 5.58 19.16 -11.50
C GLN A 122 5.66 17.69 -11.96
N GLY A 123 5.30 17.38 -13.22
CA GLY A 123 5.25 16.02 -13.74
C GLY A 123 6.52 15.19 -13.48
N PRO A 124 7.73 15.67 -13.85
CA PRO A 124 8.97 14.92 -13.64
C PRO A 124 9.28 14.56 -12.19
N ARG A 125 8.69 15.24 -11.23
CA ARG A 125 8.83 14.93 -9.80
C ARG A 125 8.06 13.65 -9.41
N TYR A 126 6.97 13.35 -10.10
CA TYR A 126 6.08 12.23 -9.80
C TYR A 126 6.26 11.07 -10.77
N PHE A 127 6.53 11.37 -12.04
CA PHE A 127 6.75 10.39 -13.11
C PHE A 127 8.25 10.17 -13.32
N ILE A 128 8.87 9.49 -12.34
CA ILE A 128 10.29 9.18 -12.35
C ILE A 128 10.48 7.81 -13.01
N PRO A 129 11.40 7.67 -13.99
CA PRO A 129 11.69 6.39 -14.61
C PRO A 129 12.11 5.32 -13.60
N ASN A 130 11.67 4.08 -13.84
CA ASN A 130 12.13 2.95 -13.04
C ASN A 130 13.59 2.64 -13.34
N LEU A 131 14.30 2.16 -12.31
CA LEU A 131 15.67 1.66 -12.42
C LEU A 131 15.60 0.14 -12.39
N TRP A 132 16.07 -0.53 -13.42
CA TRP A 132 15.99 -1.98 -13.49
C TRP A 132 17.36 -2.63 -13.29
N PRO A 133 17.44 -3.70 -12.46
CA PRO A 133 18.66 -4.48 -12.35
C PRO A 133 18.87 -5.31 -13.62
N ARG A 134 20.09 -5.76 -13.87
CA ARG A 134 20.38 -6.69 -14.96
C ARG A 134 19.75 -8.06 -14.72
N GLU A 135 19.76 -8.49 -13.47
CA GLU A 135 19.21 -9.76 -13.01
C GLU A 135 18.21 -9.52 -11.86
N PRO A 136 17.16 -10.32 -11.76
CA PRO A 136 16.77 -11.39 -12.69
C PRO A 136 16.17 -10.82 -13.99
N VAL A 137 16.47 -11.46 -15.11
CA VAL A 137 15.83 -11.13 -16.38
C VAL A 137 14.32 -11.31 -16.27
N GLY A 138 13.55 -10.37 -16.84
CA GLY A 138 12.09 -10.38 -16.85
C GLY A 138 11.43 -9.75 -15.60
N LEU A 139 12.20 -9.16 -14.68
CA LEU A 139 11.60 -8.46 -13.52
C LEU A 139 10.79 -7.22 -13.96
N ALA A 140 11.25 -6.48 -14.95
CA ALA A 140 10.56 -5.30 -15.47
C ALA A 140 9.20 -5.67 -16.08
N GLU A 141 9.16 -6.70 -16.91
CA GLU A 141 7.97 -7.22 -17.58
C GLU A 141 6.98 -7.79 -16.56
N ALA A 142 7.46 -8.56 -15.58
CA ALA A 142 6.63 -9.10 -14.51
C ALA A 142 6.00 -7.99 -13.65
N ALA A 143 6.78 -6.96 -13.32
CA ALA A 143 6.30 -5.82 -12.56
C ALA A 143 5.28 -4.99 -13.34
N ALA A 144 5.50 -4.78 -14.65
CA ALA A 144 4.56 -4.07 -15.52
C ALA A 144 3.23 -4.82 -15.66
N ALA A 145 3.28 -6.15 -15.85
CA ALA A 145 2.08 -6.98 -15.92
C ALA A 145 1.28 -6.94 -14.59
N TYR A 146 1.97 -7.05 -13.46
CA TYR A 146 1.33 -6.94 -12.14
C TYR A 146 0.73 -5.55 -11.91
N TYR A 147 1.45 -4.49 -12.26
CA TYR A 147 0.97 -3.11 -12.14
C TYR A 147 -0.32 -2.90 -12.92
N ALA A 148 -0.38 -3.38 -14.17
CA ALA A 148 -1.58 -3.30 -15.02
C ALA A 148 -2.80 -4.03 -14.42
N GLU A 149 -2.60 -5.17 -13.77
CA GLU A 149 -3.68 -5.85 -13.05
C GLU A 149 -4.12 -5.06 -11.81
N MET A 150 -3.18 -4.45 -11.07
CA MET A 150 -3.52 -3.60 -9.94
C MET A 150 -4.31 -2.35 -10.36
N GLU A 151 -4.04 -1.77 -11.52
CA GLU A 151 -4.84 -0.67 -12.07
C GLU A 151 -6.30 -1.08 -12.29
N LYS A 152 -6.57 -2.31 -12.74
CA LYS A 152 -7.94 -2.83 -12.88
C LYS A 152 -8.64 -3.03 -11.53
N VAL A 153 -7.93 -3.64 -10.57
CA VAL A 153 -8.47 -3.89 -9.22
C VAL A 153 -8.77 -2.57 -8.51
N ILE A 154 -7.84 -1.61 -8.55
CA ILE A 154 -8.04 -0.33 -7.88
C ILE A 154 -9.14 0.51 -8.55
N GLY A 155 -9.25 0.48 -9.88
CA GLY A 155 -10.34 1.12 -10.60
C GLY A 155 -11.70 0.61 -10.14
N LEU A 156 -11.85 -0.72 -9.98
CA LEU A 156 -13.06 -1.32 -9.43
C LEU A 156 -13.30 -0.89 -7.97
N LEU A 157 -12.28 -0.93 -7.11
CA LEU A 157 -12.41 -0.53 -5.70
C LEU A 157 -12.79 0.95 -5.57
N MET A 158 -12.25 1.85 -6.38
CA MET A 158 -12.61 3.27 -6.36
C MET A 158 -14.05 3.51 -6.82
N ARG A 159 -14.55 2.77 -7.81
CA ARG A 159 -15.96 2.81 -8.21
C ARG A 159 -16.89 2.29 -7.12
N LEU A 160 -16.54 1.17 -6.49
CA LEU A 160 -17.27 0.66 -5.32
C LEU A 160 -17.25 1.66 -4.15
N ALA A 161 -16.12 2.34 -3.95
CA ALA A 161 -15.98 3.41 -2.98
C ALA A 161 -16.91 4.60 -3.27
N ALA A 162 -17.04 5.02 -4.53
CA ALA A 162 -17.97 6.07 -4.93
C ALA A 162 -19.42 5.71 -4.58
N LEU A 163 -19.85 4.51 -4.95
CA LEU A 163 -21.18 3.98 -4.62
C LEU A 163 -21.39 3.87 -3.09
N ALA A 164 -20.38 3.42 -2.34
CA ALA A 164 -20.41 3.32 -0.87
C ALA A 164 -20.60 4.68 -0.19
N LEU A 165 -20.11 5.74 -0.83
CA LEU A 165 -20.23 7.13 -0.37
C LEU A 165 -21.47 7.84 -0.93
N ASN A 166 -22.39 7.10 -1.57
CA ASN A 166 -23.58 7.63 -2.23
C ASN A 166 -23.24 8.70 -3.29
N ARG A 167 -22.18 8.44 -4.07
CA ARG A 167 -21.76 9.26 -5.21
C ARG A 167 -22.01 8.50 -6.51
N ASP A 168 -21.93 9.24 -7.64
CA ASP A 168 -21.88 8.61 -8.97
C ASP A 168 -20.70 7.63 -9.02
N GLU A 169 -20.86 6.51 -9.71
CA GLU A 169 -19.85 5.44 -9.80
C GLU A 169 -18.51 5.97 -10.35
N HIS A 170 -18.55 7.02 -11.18
CA HIS A 170 -17.40 7.64 -11.82
C HIS A 170 -16.85 8.87 -11.08
N PHE A 171 -17.33 9.12 -9.86
CA PHE A 171 -16.98 10.30 -9.05
C PHE A 171 -15.47 10.53 -8.88
N PHE A 172 -14.68 9.48 -8.87
CA PHE A 172 -13.23 9.57 -8.69
C PHE A 172 -12.43 9.50 -10.00
N ASP A 173 -13.05 9.16 -11.14
CA ASP A 173 -12.34 8.81 -12.37
C ASP A 173 -11.38 9.93 -12.82
N ASP A 174 -11.80 11.20 -12.80
CA ASP A 174 -10.97 12.37 -13.17
C ASP A 174 -9.85 12.70 -12.16
N LYS A 175 -9.87 12.08 -11.01
CA LYS A 175 -8.85 12.26 -9.95
C LYS A 175 -7.80 11.16 -9.95
N ILE A 176 -8.04 10.07 -10.70
CA ILE A 176 -7.20 8.86 -10.67
C ILE A 176 -6.79 8.38 -12.08
N ASP A 177 -7.19 9.05 -13.16
CA ASP A 177 -6.88 8.66 -14.55
C ASP A 177 -5.38 8.75 -14.88
N ARG A 178 -4.65 9.63 -14.18
CA ARG A 178 -3.20 9.87 -14.30
C ARG A 178 -2.46 9.66 -12.97
N HIS A 179 -2.93 8.70 -12.20
CA HIS A 179 -2.47 8.43 -10.84
C HIS A 179 -0.96 8.18 -10.72
N VAL A 180 -0.39 8.52 -9.55
CA VAL A 180 1.04 8.39 -9.25
C VAL A 180 1.33 7.22 -8.29
N SER A 181 0.61 6.13 -8.47
CA SER A 181 0.72 4.91 -7.67
C SER A 181 2.05 4.19 -7.85
N ALA A 182 2.36 3.30 -6.92
CA ALA A 182 3.59 2.52 -6.96
C ALA A 182 3.40 1.11 -6.42
N VAL A 183 4.16 0.16 -6.97
CA VAL A 183 4.38 -1.17 -6.40
C VAL A 183 5.64 -1.12 -5.54
N ARG A 184 5.59 -1.70 -4.36
CA ARG A 184 6.76 -1.91 -3.51
C ARG A 184 6.89 -3.40 -3.18
N LEU A 185 8.01 -3.99 -3.57
CA LEU A 185 8.41 -5.32 -3.15
C LEU A 185 9.11 -5.17 -1.80
N ASN A 186 8.50 -5.60 -0.70
CA ASN A 186 9.09 -5.57 0.62
C ASN A 186 9.63 -6.95 0.96
N PHE A 187 10.92 -7.04 1.24
CA PHE A 187 11.56 -8.28 1.62
C PHE A 187 12.05 -8.19 3.07
N TYR A 188 11.62 -9.15 3.86
CA TYR A 188 12.00 -9.31 5.25
C TYR A 188 12.90 -10.53 5.36
N PRO A 189 14.22 -10.35 5.47
CA PRO A 189 15.16 -11.46 5.52
C PRO A 189 14.99 -12.31 6.78
N ALA A 190 15.57 -13.51 6.74
CA ALA A 190 15.71 -14.34 7.94
C ALA A 190 16.55 -13.60 8.98
N GLN A 191 16.16 -13.71 10.25
CA GLN A 191 16.83 -13.03 11.37
C GLN A 191 17.79 -13.99 12.06
N THR A 192 19.07 -13.80 11.83
CA THR A 192 20.15 -14.59 12.45
C THR A 192 20.70 -13.94 13.73
N ALA A 193 20.40 -12.66 13.94
CA ALA A 193 20.71 -11.91 15.15
C ALA A 193 19.42 -11.50 15.88
N HIS A 194 19.51 -11.26 17.18
CA HIS A 194 18.38 -10.71 17.94
C HIS A 194 18.12 -9.26 17.50
N PRO A 195 16.86 -8.89 17.22
CA PRO A 195 16.47 -7.50 16.98
C PRO A 195 16.81 -6.61 18.20
N GLU A 196 17.06 -5.35 17.96
CA GLU A 196 17.17 -4.36 19.04
C GLU A 196 15.82 -4.20 19.78
N PRO A 197 15.82 -3.73 21.04
CA PRO A 197 14.58 -3.46 21.75
C PRO A 197 13.65 -2.54 20.95
N GLY A 198 12.41 -2.99 20.72
CA GLY A 198 11.43 -2.25 19.93
C GLY A 198 11.60 -2.31 18.40
N GLN A 199 12.67 -2.93 17.90
CA GLN A 199 12.88 -3.08 16.46
C GLN A 199 11.95 -4.13 15.86
N LEU A 200 11.25 -3.77 14.79
CA LEU A 200 10.30 -4.62 14.06
C LEU A 200 10.72 -4.80 12.59
N ARG A 201 10.10 -5.77 11.92
CA ARG A 201 10.17 -5.90 10.46
C ARG A 201 9.61 -4.66 9.74
N ALA A 202 8.50 -4.10 10.25
CA ALA A 202 8.01 -2.77 9.91
C ALA A 202 7.33 -2.16 11.13
N GLY A 203 7.75 -0.97 11.52
CA GLY A 203 7.20 -0.24 12.65
C GLY A 203 5.72 0.12 12.45
N ALA A 204 5.03 0.46 13.54
CA ALA A 204 3.62 0.81 13.51
C ALA A 204 3.41 2.13 12.74
N HIS A 205 2.56 2.12 11.70
CA HIS A 205 2.31 3.25 10.82
C HIS A 205 0.93 3.17 10.17
N THR A 206 0.55 4.24 9.48
CA THR A 206 -0.57 4.30 8.53
C THR A 206 -0.03 4.53 7.12
N ASP A 207 -0.80 4.14 6.09
CA ASP A 207 -0.45 4.43 4.70
C ASP A 207 -0.96 5.81 4.27
N TYR A 208 -0.29 6.45 3.32
CA TYR A 208 -0.55 7.87 2.98
C TYR A 208 -1.62 8.08 1.92
N GLY A 209 -1.86 7.09 1.06
CA GLY A 209 -2.71 7.21 -0.14
C GLY A 209 -4.19 7.00 0.08
N THR A 210 -4.84 6.43 -0.92
CA THR A 210 -6.24 6.02 -0.84
C THR A 210 -6.38 4.59 -0.34
N PHE A 211 -6.17 3.60 -1.19
CA PHE A 211 -6.10 2.19 -0.80
C PHE A 211 -4.67 1.66 -0.97
N THR A 212 -4.28 0.77 -0.09
CA THR A 212 -3.14 -0.13 -0.30
C THR A 212 -3.68 -1.52 -0.60
N ILE A 213 -3.15 -2.19 -1.63
CA ILE A 213 -3.47 -3.56 -1.99
C ILE A 213 -2.22 -4.40 -1.77
N LEU A 214 -2.26 -5.33 -0.84
CA LEU A 214 -1.11 -6.13 -0.41
C LEU A 214 -1.30 -7.59 -0.77
N ASN A 215 -0.38 -8.17 -1.54
CA ASN A 215 -0.20 -9.61 -1.68
C ASN A 215 0.98 -10.06 -0.81
N GLY A 216 0.75 -10.95 0.14
CA GLY A 216 1.76 -11.36 1.13
C GLY A 216 1.88 -12.86 1.28
N GLU A 217 3.06 -13.30 1.66
CA GLU A 217 3.31 -14.70 2.01
C GLU A 217 2.84 -14.97 3.44
N ASN A 218 2.21 -16.14 3.64
CA ASN A 218 1.80 -16.62 4.96
C ASN A 218 2.98 -17.28 5.68
N VAL A 219 3.82 -16.46 6.28
CA VAL A 219 5.03 -16.88 6.99
C VAL A 219 5.03 -16.25 8.39
N PRO A 220 5.50 -16.94 9.45
CA PRO A 220 5.59 -16.40 10.81
C PRO A 220 6.28 -15.03 10.87
N GLY A 221 5.78 -14.13 11.72
CA GLY A 221 6.21 -12.75 11.77
C GLY A 221 5.57 -11.94 10.65
N GLY A 222 4.27 -11.76 10.70
CA GLY A 222 3.42 -11.18 9.68
C GLY A 222 2.83 -9.82 10.03
N LEU A 223 1.86 -9.45 9.20
CA LEU A 223 1.09 -8.22 9.33
C LEU A 223 0.15 -8.29 10.55
N GLN A 224 0.11 -7.21 11.30
CA GLN A 224 -0.86 -6.98 12.36
C GLN A 224 -1.55 -5.64 12.17
N VAL A 225 -2.84 -5.58 12.40
CA VAL A 225 -3.64 -4.35 12.44
C VAL A 225 -4.15 -4.10 13.84
N ARG A 226 -4.29 -2.83 14.22
CA ARG A 226 -4.82 -2.48 15.53
C ARG A 226 -6.34 -2.64 15.57
N SER A 227 -6.87 -3.36 16.57
CA SER A 227 -8.31 -3.38 16.80
C SER A 227 -8.77 -2.05 17.37
N LYS A 228 -9.99 -1.62 17.06
CA LYS A 228 -10.62 -0.57 17.84
C LYS A 228 -11.09 -1.18 19.16
N SER A 229 -10.56 -0.70 20.27
CA SER A 229 -11.17 -0.91 21.59
C SER A 229 -11.91 0.37 21.96
N GLY A 230 -13.28 0.31 21.96
CA GLY A 230 -14.10 1.36 22.56
C GLY A 230 -14.18 2.71 21.81
N ASP A 231 -15.16 3.46 22.17
CA ASP A 231 -15.81 4.63 21.58
C ASP A 231 -15.00 5.90 21.27
N LYS A 232 -13.68 5.89 21.16
CA LYS A 232 -12.94 7.15 20.93
C LYS A 232 -11.97 7.05 19.75
N SER A 233 -12.21 7.87 18.74
CA SER A 233 -11.24 8.21 17.71
C SER A 233 -9.97 8.75 18.36
N GLY A 234 -8.83 8.07 18.15
CA GLY A 234 -7.53 8.48 18.70
C GLY A 234 -7.01 7.62 19.85
N ASP A 235 -7.78 6.69 20.40
CA ASP A 235 -7.30 5.76 21.42
C ASP A 235 -6.37 4.69 20.79
N GLN A 236 -5.10 4.75 21.15
CA GLN A 236 -4.08 3.79 20.70
C GLN A 236 -4.00 2.52 21.59
N SER A 237 -4.98 2.26 22.45
CA SER A 237 -4.99 1.14 23.39
C SER A 237 -5.50 -0.20 22.81
N GLY A 238 -5.93 -0.25 21.53
CA GLY A 238 -6.48 -1.45 20.91
C GLY A 238 -5.48 -2.63 20.82
N GLU A 239 -6.01 -3.85 20.94
CA GLU A 239 -5.23 -5.08 20.75
C GLU A 239 -4.77 -5.21 19.29
N TRP A 240 -3.63 -5.88 19.08
CA TRP A 240 -3.15 -6.22 17.76
C TRP A 240 -3.82 -7.51 17.26
N ILE A 241 -4.35 -7.46 16.05
CA ILE A 241 -4.98 -8.58 15.35
C ILE A 241 -4.01 -9.05 14.26
N ASP A 242 -3.67 -10.34 14.25
CA ASP A 242 -2.92 -10.94 13.15
C ASP A 242 -3.75 -10.92 11.86
N VAL A 243 -3.12 -10.50 10.77
CA VAL A 243 -3.72 -10.49 9.44
C VAL A 243 -3.14 -11.65 8.66
N GLU A 244 -3.96 -12.69 8.48
CA GLU A 244 -3.59 -13.79 7.61
C GLU A 244 -3.49 -13.32 6.17
N THR A 245 -2.39 -13.69 5.50
CA THR A 245 -2.17 -13.40 4.08
C THR A 245 -2.18 -14.71 3.30
N ASP A 246 -2.98 -14.77 2.26
CA ASP A 246 -3.01 -15.88 1.30
C ASP A 246 -2.42 -15.39 -0.02
N PRO A 247 -1.43 -16.10 -0.62
CA PRO A 247 -0.87 -15.74 -1.93
C PRO A 247 -1.89 -15.57 -3.06
N GLY A 248 -3.07 -16.19 -2.94
CA GLY A 248 -4.17 -16.09 -3.90
C GLY A 248 -5.18 -14.97 -3.62
N SER A 249 -4.99 -14.19 -2.54
CA SER A 249 -5.86 -13.08 -2.16
C SER A 249 -5.08 -11.80 -1.95
N PHE A 250 -5.78 -10.69 -1.76
CA PHE A 250 -5.16 -9.42 -1.37
C PHE A 250 -5.74 -8.92 -0.05
N VAL A 251 -4.89 -8.41 0.81
CA VAL A 251 -5.30 -7.55 1.93
C VAL A 251 -5.40 -6.13 1.42
N VAL A 252 -6.48 -5.44 1.75
CA VAL A 252 -6.72 -4.04 1.39
C VAL A 252 -6.86 -3.21 2.64
N ASN A 253 -6.23 -2.06 2.68
CA ASN A 253 -6.40 -1.07 3.75
C ASN A 253 -6.60 0.34 3.21
N ILE A 254 -7.27 1.16 4.03
CA ILE A 254 -7.49 2.58 3.81
C ILE A 254 -6.22 3.35 4.18
N GLY A 255 -5.85 4.31 3.33
CA GLY A 255 -4.80 5.28 3.64
C GLY A 255 -5.34 6.62 4.14
N ASP A 256 -4.44 7.44 4.68
CA ASP A 256 -4.76 8.72 5.34
C ASP A 256 -5.47 9.71 4.41
N LEU A 257 -5.11 9.73 3.12
CA LEU A 257 -5.73 10.63 2.16
C LEU A 257 -7.20 10.27 1.92
N LEU A 258 -7.53 8.96 1.84
CA LEU A 258 -8.91 8.53 1.66
C LEU A 258 -9.73 8.72 2.96
N MET A 259 -9.13 8.52 4.13
CA MET A 259 -9.76 8.88 5.42
C MET A 259 -10.13 10.37 5.43
N ARG A 260 -9.17 11.24 5.08
CA ARG A 260 -9.39 12.68 4.95
C ARG A 260 -10.47 13.00 3.90
N TRP A 261 -10.42 12.37 2.72
CA TRP A 261 -11.38 12.60 1.63
C TRP A 261 -12.80 12.24 2.05
N THR A 262 -12.95 11.16 2.84
CA THR A 262 -14.24 10.74 3.39
C THR A 262 -14.65 11.48 4.67
N ASN A 263 -13.96 12.53 5.06
CA ASN A 263 -14.23 13.32 6.27
C ASN A 263 -14.23 12.47 7.55
N ASP A 264 -13.27 11.54 7.68
CA ASP A 264 -13.14 10.53 8.74
C ASP A 264 -14.31 9.53 8.83
N ARG A 265 -15.13 9.41 7.78
CA ARG A 265 -16.13 8.34 7.72
C ARG A 265 -15.46 6.96 7.69
N TRP A 266 -14.36 6.85 6.96
CA TRP A 266 -13.52 5.64 6.86
C TRP A 266 -12.22 5.81 7.62
N ILE A 267 -11.63 4.70 8.04
CA ILE A 267 -10.52 4.71 8.98
C ILE A 267 -9.24 4.31 8.28
N SER A 268 -8.23 5.18 8.33
CA SER A 268 -6.85 4.77 8.12
C SER A 268 -6.33 4.17 9.43
N ASN A 269 -6.11 2.87 9.46
CA ASN A 269 -5.80 2.15 10.68
C ASN A 269 -4.31 1.84 10.80
N THR A 270 -3.79 1.95 12.02
CA THR A 270 -2.40 1.64 12.32
C THR A 270 -2.12 0.14 12.16
N HIS A 271 -1.06 -0.19 11.46
CA HIS A 271 -0.62 -1.56 11.24
C HIS A 271 0.91 -1.66 11.35
N ARG A 272 1.40 -2.89 11.53
CA ARG A 272 2.84 -3.19 11.68
C ARG A 272 3.16 -4.57 11.12
N VAL A 273 4.45 -4.87 10.92
CA VAL A 273 4.93 -6.23 10.62
C VAL A 273 5.85 -6.66 11.74
N VAL A 274 5.43 -7.70 12.47
CA VAL A 274 6.18 -8.19 13.64
C VAL A 274 7.30 -9.14 13.26
N ASN A 275 8.25 -9.31 14.15
CA ASN A 275 9.31 -10.31 14.03
C ASN A 275 8.75 -11.72 14.20
N PRO A 276 9.31 -12.73 13.50
CA PRO A 276 8.94 -14.12 13.74
C PRO A 276 9.39 -14.59 15.13
N PRO A 277 8.75 -15.63 15.68
CA PRO A 277 9.24 -16.30 16.89
C PRO A 277 10.70 -16.73 16.75
N ALA A 278 11.49 -16.59 17.81
CA ALA A 278 12.94 -16.91 17.80
C ALA A 278 13.25 -18.32 17.29
N THR A 279 12.38 -19.29 17.56
CA THR A 279 12.51 -20.69 17.13
C THR A 279 12.51 -20.91 15.61
N VAL A 280 11.97 -19.96 14.85
CA VAL A 280 11.89 -20.04 13.37
C VAL A 280 12.56 -18.85 12.67
N ALA A 281 13.04 -17.86 13.42
CA ALA A 281 13.54 -16.59 12.90
C ALA A 281 14.65 -16.75 11.85
N ALA A 282 15.57 -17.69 12.05
CA ALA A 282 16.69 -17.96 11.16
C ALA A 282 16.29 -18.53 9.76
N ARG A 283 15.02 -18.92 9.56
CA ARG A 283 14.48 -19.43 8.28
C ARG A 283 13.21 -18.70 7.80
N ALA A 284 12.68 -17.80 8.60
CA ALA A 284 11.44 -17.09 8.33
C ALA A 284 11.67 -15.84 7.46
N LYS A 285 12.21 -16.01 6.25
CA LYS A 285 12.18 -14.93 5.24
C LYS A 285 10.76 -14.75 4.71
N ARG A 286 10.38 -13.50 4.38
CA ARG A 286 9.04 -13.16 3.90
C ARG A 286 9.11 -12.11 2.80
N LEU A 287 8.29 -12.25 1.78
CA LEU A 287 8.04 -11.23 0.77
C LEU A 287 6.60 -10.72 0.92
N SER A 288 6.41 -9.42 0.74
CA SER A 288 5.10 -8.84 0.49
C SER A 288 5.18 -7.80 -0.63
N ILE A 289 4.17 -7.81 -1.51
CA ILE A 289 4.05 -6.94 -2.68
C ILE A 289 2.90 -6.00 -2.39
N ALA A 290 3.20 -4.73 -2.15
CA ALA A 290 2.21 -3.70 -1.87
C ALA A 290 2.03 -2.78 -3.08
N PHE A 291 0.79 -2.57 -3.51
CA PHE A 291 0.42 -1.52 -4.44
C PHE A 291 -0.18 -0.35 -3.65
N PHE A 292 0.53 0.76 -3.61
CA PHE A 292 0.10 1.99 -2.96
C PHE A 292 -0.61 2.88 -3.98
N HIS A 293 -1.93 2.98 -3.89
CA HIS A 293 -2.68 3.85 -4.79
C HIS A 293 -2.65 5.30 -4.30
N GLN A 294 -2.25 6.17 -5.22
CA GLN A 294 -2.21 7.62 -5.04
C GLN A 294 -3.00 8.28 -6.18
N PRO A 295 -3.83 9.28 -5.94
CA PRO A 295 -4.48 10.02 -7.03
C PRO A 295 -3.49 10.69 -7.98
N ASN A 296 -4.01 11.39 -8.98
CA ASN A 296 -3.25 12.34 -9.79
C ASN A 296 -2.51 13.32 -8.87
N TYR A 297 -1.29 13.70 -9.19
CA TYR A 297 -0.50 14.55 -8.29
C TYR A 297 -1.12 15.94 -8.07
N ASP A 298 -1.88 16.43 -9.05
CA ASP A 298 -2.58 17.72 -9.06
C ASP A 298 -4.05 17.63 -8.61
N ALA A 299 -4.54 16.43 -8.26
CA ALA A 299 -5.92 16.28 -7.82
C ALA A 299 -6.17 17.07 -6.52
N LEU A 300 -7.17 17.97 -6.57
CA LEU A 300 -7.67 18.65 -5.38
C LEU A 300 -8.57 17.69 -4.60
N ILE A 301 -8.22 17.45 -3.37
CA ILE A 301 -8.93 16.56 -2.45
C ILE A 301 -9.72 17.41 -1.46
N GLU A 302 -11.04 17.36 -1.59
CA GLU A 302 -11.99 18.06 -0.71
C GLU A 302 -12.84 17.04 0.04
N CYS A 303 -13.12 17.30 1.32
CA CYS A 303 -13.92 16.38 2.13
C CYS A 303 -15.30 16.13 1.52
N ILE A 304 -15.67 14.87 1.37
CA ILE A 304 -17.03 14.44 0.99
C ILE A 304 -17.94 14.64 2.23
N ALA A 305 -18.45 15.85 2.40
CA ALA A 305 -19.25 16.25 3.54
C ALA A 305 -20.37 17.21 3.12
N PRO A 306 -21.43 17.36 3.93
CA PRO A 306 -22.38 18.45 3.75
C PRO A 306 -21.70 19.84 3.83
N PRO A 307 -22.27 20.88 3.22
CA PRO A 307 -21.72 22.23 3.31
C PRO A 307 -21.45 22.67 4.75
N GLY A 308 -20.26 23.21 5.02
CA GLY A 308 -19.86 23.68 6.34
C GLY A 308 -19.49 22.60 7.35
N GLN A 309 -19.48 21.31 6.95
CA GLN A 309 -19.13 20.18 7.84
C GLN A 309 -17.79 19.51 7.50
N ALA A 310 -17.02 20.09 6.58
CA ALA A 310 -15.69 19.60 6.26
C ALA A 310 -14.75 19.77 7.47
N LYS A 311 -14.13 18.68 7.92
CA LYS A 311 -13.14 18.68 9.01
C LYS A 311 -11.78 19.24 8.59
N TYR A 312 -11.49 19.13 7.31
CA TYR A 312 -10.18 19.45 6.75
C TYR A 312 -10.31 20.46 5.59
N PRO A 313 -9.37 21.38 5.45
CA PRO A 313 -9.30 22.21 4.24
C PRO A 313 -8.93 21.35 3.02
N PRO A 314 -9.24 21.81 1.80
CA PRO A 314 -8.77 21.18 0.58
C PRO A 314 -7.25 21.03 0.55
N VAL A 315 -6.75 19.96 -0.09
CA VAL A 315 -5.32 19.71 -0.24
C VAL A 315 -5.03 19.11 -1.63
N VAL A 316 -3.89 19.49 -2.21
CA VAL A 316 -3.40 18.88 -3.43
C VAL A 316 -2.74 17.53 -3.10
N SER A 317 -3.16 16.46 -3.78
CA SER A 317 -2.74 15.08 -3.50
C SER A 317 -1.22 14.91 -3.46
N GLY A 318 -0.51 15.45 -4.45
CA GLY A 318 0.95 15.36 -4.52
C GLY A 318 1.66 16.08 -3.37
N GLU A 319 1.21 17.26 -3.00
CA GLU A 319 1.76 18.03 -1.87
C GLU A 319 1.54 17.29 -0.54
N TYR A 320 0.34 16.72 -0.35
CA TYR A 320 0.02 15.90 0.82
C TYR A 320 0.94 14.69 0.93
N ARG A 321 1.12 13.94 -0.17
CA ARG A 321 2.03 12.80 -0.24
C ARG A 321 3.46 13.19 0.11
N ASP A 322 3.96 14.27 -0.48
CA ASP A 322 5.33 14.73 -0.26
C ASP A 322 5.56 15.20 1.18
N HIS A 323 4.54 15.80 1.81
CA HIS A 323 4.58 16.14 3.22
C HIS A 323 4.74 14.89 4.09
N LYS A 324 3.95 13.85 3.83
CA LYS A 324 4.02 12.56 4.54
C LYS A 324 5.37 11.86 4.35
N TYR A 325 5.92 11.85 3.14
CA TYR A 325 7.24 11.25 2.90
C TYR A 325 8.37 11.95 3.67
N ARG A 326 8.32 13.27 3.80
CA ARG A 326 9.32 14.00 4.60
C ARG A 326 9.29 13.65 6.08
N GLN A 327 8.15 13.24 6.61
CA GLN A 327 8.02 12.83 8.02
C GLN A 327 8.65 11.46 8.33
N THR A 328 8.81 10.59 7.33
CA THR A 328 9.34 9.22 7.50
C THR A 328 10.74 9.02 6.95
N ALA A 329 11.30 10.02 6.28
CA ALA A 329 12.67 9.95 5.79
C ALA A 329 13.65 9.94 6.97
N VAL A 330 14.43 8.87 7.10
CA VAL A 330 15.61 8.86 7.96
C VAL A 330 16.66 9.72 7.27
N ALA A 331 17.22 10.72 7.98
CA ALA A 331 18.23 11.65 7.49
C ALA A 331 19.54 10.95 7.11
#